data_bae59374e8abcd8dbd220fd7a0e4e366
#
_entry.id   bae59374e8abcd8dbd220fd7a0e4e366
#
_cell.length_a   1.000
_cell.length_b   1.000
_cell.length_c   1.000
_cell.angle_alpha   90.00
_cell.angle_beta   90.00
_cell.angle_gamma   90.00
#
_symmetry.space_group_name_H-M   'P 1'
#
loop_
_entity.id
_entity.type
_entity.pdbx_description
1 polymer ?
#
loop_
_entity_poly.entity_id
_entity_poly.type
_entity_poly.pdbx_seq_one_letter_code
_entity_poly.pdbx_strand_id
1 'polypeptide(L)'
;EGARDLAAKMSISGEGLVLDQFSNPSNYMAHFETTGPEIWEQTKGKITHFVSAMGTTGTITGVSMFLKSKNKDIRIIGVQPEDGSKIPGIRRWSQGYEPEIRKNAIIDEIIDINQIDAENTSKELAEKNGIFCGVSAAANINISRIIANSQSDAKVVTILCDRGDRYLSKL
;
A
#
# COMPACT_ATOMS: atom_id res chain seq x y z
N GLU A 1 -13.45 -6.43 -12.37
CA GLU A 1 -14.47 -7.51 -12.11
C GLU A 1 -14.41 -8.53 -13.24
N GLY A 2 -14.66 -8.20 -14.50
CA GLY A 2 -14.73 -9.18 -15.59
C GLY A 2 -13.51 -10.08 -15.77
N ALA A 3 -12.28 -9.58 -15.55
CA ALA A 3 -11.09 -10.42 -15.64
C ALA A 3 -11.00 -11.45 -14.48
N ARG A 4 -11.46 -11.09 -13.28
CA ARG A 4 -11.52 -12.03 -12.15
C ARG A 4 -12.55 -13.12 -12.38
N ASP A 5 -13.72 -12.73 -12.89
CA ASP A 5 -14.81 -13.68 -13.18
C ASP A 5 -14.41 -14.64 -14.29
N LEU A 6 -13.71 -14.16 -15.33
CA LEU A 6 -13.15 -15.01 -16.39
C LEU A 6 -12.11 -15.97 -15.84
N ALA A 7 -11.14 -15.48 -15.05
CA ALA A 7 -10.11 -16.33 -14.44
C ALA A 7 -10.73 -17.41 -13.54
N ALA A 8 -11.76 -17.07 -12.75
CA ALA A 8 -12.49 -18.06 -11.94
C ALA A 8 -13.15 -19.14 -12.79
N LYS A 9 -13.80 -18.77 -13.90
CA LYS A 9 -14.40 -19.72 -14.86
C LYS A 9 -13.35 -20.65 -15.45
N MET A 10 -12.23 -20.10 -15.92
CA MET A 10 -11.12 -20.90 -16.50
C MET A 10 -10.50 -21.85 -15.46
N SER A 11 -10.45 -21.43 -14.20
CA SER A 11 -9.97 -22.32 -13.13
C SER A 11 -10.93 -23.48 -12.87
N ILE A 12 -12.24 -23.22 -12.88
CA ILE A 12 -13.27 -24.24 -12.70
C ILE A 12 -13.27 -25.23 -13.87
N SER A 13 -13.06 -24.76 -15.11
CA SER A 13 -12.98 -25.62 -16.30
C SER A 13 -11.66 -26.38 -16.43
N GLY A 14 -10.69 -26.15 -15.53
CA GLY A 14 -9.38 -26.83 -15.56
C GLY A 14 -8.38 -26.24 -16.56
N GLU A 15 -8.66 -25.07 -17.12
CA GLU A 15 -7.79 -24.38 -18.08
C GLU A 15 -6.58 -23.70 -17.42
N GLY A 16 -6.60 -23.54 -16.08
CA GLY A 16 -5.51 -22.93 -15.35
C GLY A 16 -5.74 -22.88 -13.84
N LEU A 17 -4.70 -22.48 -13.10
CA LEU A 17 -4.74 -22.28 -11.66
C LEU A 17 -4.77 -20.79 -11.34
N VAL A 18 -5.75 -20.36 -10.57
CA VAL A 18 -5.81 -19.00 -10.01
C VAL A 18 -5.17 -19.00 -8.63
N LEU A 19 -4.05 -18.26 -8.45
CA LEU A 19 -3.38 -18.12 -7.16
C LEU A 19 -4.08 -17.15 -6.21
N ASP A 20 -5.05 -16.41 -6.72
CA ASP A 20 -5.92 -15.44 -6.05
C ASP A 20 -5.22 -14.55 -5.01
N GLN A 21 -4.50 -13.55 -5.51
CA GLN A 21 -3.79 -12.57 -4.65
C GLN A 21 -4.67 -11.80 -3.66
N PHE A 22 -5.99 -11.89 -3.78
CA PHE A 22 -6.93 -11.16 -2.91
C PHE A 22 -7.41 -12.01 -1.72
N SER A 23 -7.25 -13.33 -1.78
CA SER A 23 -7.64 -14.25 -0.72
C SER A 23 -6.48 -15.11 -0.20
N ASN A 24 -5.42 -15.31 -1.00
CA ASN A 24 -4.31 -16.19 -0.66
C ASN A 24 -3.49 -15.64 0.52
N PRO A 25 -3.39 -16.35 1.65
CA PRO A 25 -2.61 -15.91 2.81
C PRO A 25 -1.13 -15.70 2.52
N SER A 26 -0.54 -16.41 1.55
CA SER A 26 0.87 -16.25 1.18
C SER A 26 1.21 -14.83 0.76
N ASN A 27 0.23 -14.07 0.25
CA ASN A 27 0.42 -12.67 -0.11
C ASN A 27 0.85 -11.82 1.10
N TYR A 28 0.08 -11.84 2.20
CA TYR A 28 0.43 -11.02 3.36
C TYR A 28 1.48 -11.71 4.26
N MET A 29 1.55 -13.03 4.26
CA MET A 29 2.56 -13.75 5.05
C MET A 29 3.98 -13.44 4.59
N ALA A 30 4.21 -13.28 3.27
CA ALA A 30 5.51 -12.82 2.76
C ALA A 30 5.93 -11.48 3.40
N HIS A 31 5.02 -10.54 3.54
CA HIS A 31 5.30 -9.26 4.20
C HIS A 31 5.42 -9.35 5.73
N PHE A 32 4.68 -10.27 6.34
CA PHE A 32 4.82 -10.55 7.77
C PHE A 32 6.19 -11.14 8.11
N GLU A 33 6.70 -12.04 7.26
CA GLU A 33 7.94 -12.76 7.48
C GLU A 33 9.20 -12.01 7.01
N THR A 34 9.06 -11.05 6.10
CA THR A 34 10.20 -10.31 5.53
C THR A 34 10.10 -8.81 5.73
N THR A 35 9.17 -8.13 5.07
CA THR A 35 9.08 -6.66 5.05
C THR A 35 8.88 -6.05 6.43
N GLY A 36 8.00 -6.65 7.25
CA GLY A 36 7.77 -6.22 8.63
C GLY A 36 9.03 -6.29 9.51
N PRO A 37 9.71 -7.45 9.57
CA PRO A 37 11.01 -7.60 10.24
C PRO A 37 12.08 -6.61 9.75
N GLU A 38 12.23 -6.44 8.43
CA GLU A 38 13.19 -5.49 7.86
C GLU A 38 12.95 -4.06 8.31
N ILE A 39 11.70 -3.59 8.26
CA ILE A 39 11.32 -2.25 8.74
C ILE A 39 11.65 -2.11 10.23
N TRP A 40 11.33 -3.10 11.04
CA TRP A 40 11.60 -3.07 12.48
C TRP A 40 13.09 -2.98 12.77
N GLU A 41 13.90 -3.80 12.12
CA GLU A 41 15.34 -3.83 12.29
C GLU A 41 16.00 -2.53 11.81
N GLN A 42 15.69 -2.07 10.60
CA GLN A 42 16.27 -0.85 10.01
C GLN A 42 15.90 0.40 10.82
N THR A 43 14.74 0.44 11.44
CA THR A 43 14.34 1.54 12.33
C THR A 43 14.82 1.34 13.78
N LYS A 44 15.48 0.21 14.08
CA LYS A 44 15.89 -0.18 15.45
C LYS A 44 14.70 -0.12 16.42
N GLY A 45 13.53 -0.56 15.96
CA GLY A 45 12.28 -0.53 16.71
C GLY A 45 11.72 0.86 17.02
N LYS A 46 12.25 1.91 16.40
CA LYS A 46 11.84 3.31 16.69
C LYS A 46 10.77 3.84 15.73
N ILE A 47 10.25 3.01 14.83
CA ILE A 47 9.13 3.40 13.95
C ILE A 47 7.91 3.78 14.78
N THR A 48 7.27 4.90 14.41
CA THR A 48 6.01 5.36 15.02
C THR A 48 4.81 5.23 14.09
N HIS A 49 5.03 5.37 12.79
CA HIS A 49 3.98 5.34 11.77
C HIS A 49 4.41 4.51 10.57
N PHE A 50 3.53 3.65 10.11
CA PHE A 50 3.67 2.93 8.83
C PHE A 50 2.55 3.36 7.90
N VAL A 51 2.91 3.86 6.71
CA VAL A 51 1.98 4.35 5.69
C VAL A 51 2.05 3.45 4.47
N SER A 52 0.92 2.93 4.00
CA SER A 52 0.89 2.04 2.85
C SER A 52 -0.36 2.19 2.01
N ALA A 53 -0.16 2.38 0.71
CA ALA A 53 -1.22 2.36 -0.29
C ALA A 53 -1.88 0.98 -0.38
N MET A 54 -3.21 0.98 -0.54
CA MET A 54 -4.04 -0.21 -0.51
C MET A 54 -4.42 -0.68 -1.92
N GLY A 55 -3.69 -1.68 -2.44
CA GLY A 55 -4.06 -2.45 -3.63
C GLY A 55 -4.75 -3.76 -3.23
N THR A 56 -4.03 -4.88 -3.22
CA THR A 56 -4.51 -6.16 -2.65
C THR A 56 -4.63 -6.14 -1.14
N THR A 57 -4.04 -5.15 -0.50
CA THR A 57 -3.85 -5.00 0.94
C THR A 57 -2.80 -5.94 1.57
N GLY A 58 -2.12 -6.77 0.79
CA GLY A 58 -1.13 -7.73 1.31
C GLY A 58 -0.03 -7.08 2.14
N THR A 59 0.58 -6.02 1.62
CA THR A 59 1.67 -5.30 2.31
C THR A 59 1.21 -4.74 3.65
N ILE A 60 0.12 -3.97 3.66
CA ILE A 60 -0.37 -3.35 4.90
C ILE A 60 -0.84 -4.41 5.91
N THR A 61 -1.43 -5.51 5.43
CA THR A 61 -1.86 -6.62 6.29
C THR A 61 -0.67 -7.27 6.97
N GLY A 62 0.31 -7.75 6.20
CA GLY A 62 1.47 -8.46 6.79
C GLY A 62 2.32 -7.56 7.68
N VAL A 63 2.62 -6.34 7.21
CA VAL A 63 3.42 -5.39 8.01
C VAL A 63 2.69 -4.95 9.26
N SER A 64 1.38 -4.66 9.20
CA SER A 64 0.62 -4.26 10.39
C SER A 64 0.57 -5.36 11.46
N MET A 65 0.33 -6.59 11.05
CA MET A 65 0.35 -7.74 11.96
C MET A 65 1.70 -7.87 12.67
N PHE A 66 2.80 -7.75 11.91
CA PHE A 66 4.14 -7.85 12.49
C PHE A 66 4.45 -6.66 13.41
N LEU A 67 4.29 -5.43 12.95
CA LEU A 67 4.63 -4.24 13.74
C LEU A 67 3.78 -4.13 15.02
N LYS A 68 2.48 -4.40 14.94
CA LYS A 68 1.58 -4.41 16.11
C LYS A 68 1.91 -5.54 17.11
N SER A 69 2.52 -6.64 16.64
CA SER A 69 3.03 -7.68 17.54
C SER A 69 4.25 -7.22 18.35
N LYS A 70 5.02 -6.25 17.81
CA LYS A 70 6.21 -5.67 18.47
C LYS A 70 5.85 -4.48 19.37
N ASN A 71 5.03 -3.57 18.86
CA ASN A 71 4.56 -2.40 19.60
C ASN A 71 3.16 -1.98 19.11
N LYS A 72 2.18 -2.03 19.99
CA LYS A 72 0.78 -1.70 19.68
C LYS A 72 0.56 -0.20 19.41
N ASP A 73 1.47 0.66 19.85
CA ASP A 73 1.37 2.10 19.69
C ASP A 73 1.75 2.59 18.29
N ILE A 74 2.41 1.73 17.49
CA ILE A 74 2.73 2.06 16.10
C ILE A 74 1.45 2.28 15.31
N ARG A 75 1.29 3.48 14.74
CA ARG A 75 0.13 3.84 13.90
C ARG A 75 0.28 3.24 12.51
N ILE A 76 -0.76 2.56 12.06
CA ILE A 76 -0.83 1.96 10.73
C ILE A 76 -1.85 2.74 9.89
N ILE A 77 -1.37 3.37 8.83
CA ILE A 77 -2.17 4.24 7.98
C ILE A 77 -2.30 3.62 6.58
N GLY A 78 -3.53 3.33 6.19
CA GLY A 78 -3.87 2.94 4.83
C GLY A 78 -4.08 4.17 3.95
N VAL A 79 -3.57 4.14 2.71
CA VAL A 79 -3.80 5.20 1.72
C VAL A 79 -4.65 4.63 0.59
N GLN A 80 -5.72 5.32 0.24
CA GLN A 80 -6.60 4.95 -0.87
C GLN A 80 -6.96 6.18 -1.73
N PRO A 81 -7.36 5.97 -2.99
CA PRO A 81 -7.82 7.08 -3.82
C PRO A 81 -9.08 7.72 -3.22
N GLU A 82 -9.16 9.03 -3.27
CA GLU A 82 -10.41 9.77 -3.08
C GLU A 82 -11.49 9.28 -4.07
N ASP A 83 -12.75 9.45 -3.72
CA ASP A 83 -13.84 9.05 -4.62
C ASP A 83 -13.74 9.76 -5.97
N GLY A 84 -13.86 9.00 -7.06
CA GLY A 84 -13.65 9.48 -8.43
C GLY A 84 -12.18 9.54 -8.89
N SER A 85 -11.21 9.47 -8.00
CA SER A 85 -9.77 9.44 -8.35
C SER A 85 -9.31 8.07 -8.84
N LYS A 86 -8.40 8.06 -9.84
CA LYS A 86 -7.83 6.84 -10.42
C LYS A 86 -6.30 6.85 -10.29
N ILE A 87 -5.79 6.22 -9.25
CA ILE A 87 -4.36 6.08 -9.01
C ILE A 87 -3.94 4.65 -9.38
N PRO A 88 -3.00 4.46 -10.33
CA PRO A 88 -2.54 3.13 -10.72
C PRO A 88 -2.00 2.34 -9.52
N GLY A 89 -2.36 1.05 -9.45
CA GLY A 89 -1.88 0.12 -8.41
C GLY A 89 -2.67 0.13 -7.11
N ILE A 90 -3.47 1.15 -6.85
CA ILE A 90 -4.31 1.23 -5.65
C ILE A 90 -5.77 1.51 -6.01
N ARG A 91 -6.67 1.24 -5.10
CA ARG A 91 -8.09 1.49 -5.33
C ARG A 91 -8.86 1.70 -4.04
N ARG A 92 -9.94 2.43 -4.12
CA ARG A 92 -10.99 2.43 -3.11
C ARG A 92 -11.84 1.17 -3.33
N TRP A 93 -11.90 0.32 -2.33
CA TRP A 93 -12.71 -0.88 -2.38
C TRP A 93 -14.17 -0.58 -2.06
N SER A 94 -15.09 -1.02 -2.91
CA SER A 94 -16.52 -0.98 -2.63
C SER A 94 -16.88 -2.04 -1.57
N GLN A 95 -17.91 -1.76 -0.79
CA GLN A 95 -18.43 -2.71 0.18
C GLN A 95 -18.78 -4.05 -0.50
N GLY A 96 -18.31 -5.16 0.07
CA GLY A 96 -18.51 -6.51 -0.46
C GLY A 96 -17.50 -6.96 -1.52
N TYR A 97 -16.60 -6.07 -2.01
CA TYR A 97 -15.53 -6.41 -2.96
C TYR A 97 -14.14 -6.31 -2.35
N GLU A 98 -14.05 -6.07 -1.06
CA GLU A 98 -12.78 -5.96 -0.35
C GLU A 98 -11.99 -7.28 -0.41
N PRO A 99 -10.64 -7.19 -0.50
CA PRO A 99 -9.82 -8.39 -0.42
C PRO A 99 -10.07 -9.15 0.88
N GLU A 100 -10.21 -10.48 0.78
CA GLU A 100 -10.43 -11.34 1.95
C GLU A 100 -9.28 -11.20 2.96
N ILE A 101 -8.05 -11.08 2.48
CA ILE A 101 -6.85 -10.92 3.31
C ILE A 101 -6.87 -9.63 4.14
N ARG A 102 -7.63 -8.59 3.73
CA ARG A 102 -7.77 -7.34 4.49
C ARG A 102 -8.35 -7.53 5.89
N LYS A 103 -9.14 -8.58 6.09
CA LYS A 103 -9.73 -8.89 7.41
C LYS A 103 -8.68 -9.09 8.51
N ASN A 104 -7.45 -9.48 8.13
CA ASN A 104 -6.34 -9.66 9.05
C ASN A 104 -5.52 -8.37 9.28
N ALA A 105 -5.77 -7.31 8.52
CA ALA A 105 -5.04 -6.05 8.65
C ALA A 105 -5.46 -5.30 9.92
N ILE A 106 -4.46 -4.77 10.63
CA ILE A 106 -4.68 -3.93 11.81
C ILE A 106 -4.39 -2.49 11.40
N ILE A 107 -5.39 -1.81 10.84
CA ILE A 107 -5.29 -0.45 10.31
C ILE A 107 -5.93 0.50 11.33
N ASP A 108 -5.18 1.52 11.77
CA ASP A 108 -5.68 2.52 12.73
C ASP A 108 -6.45 3.64 12.01
N GLU A 109 -6.06 3.97 10.77
CA GLU A 109 -6.64 5.06 10.01
C GLU A 109 -6.52 4.81 8.50
N ILE A 110 -7.49 5.29 7.73
CA ILE A 110 -7.43 5.29 6.27
C ILE A 110 -7.55 6.73 5.80
N ILE A 111 -6.60 7.18 4.97
CA ILE A 111 -6.54 8.54 4.45
C ILE A 111 -6.75 8.49 2.94
N ASP A 112 -7.65 9.33 2.48
CA ASP A 112 -7.93 9.52 1.07
C ASP A 112 -6.92 10.50 0.45
N ILE A 113 -6.54 10.24 -0.80
CA ILE A 113 -5.71 11.15 -1.58
C ILE A 113 -6.29 11.31 -2.99
N ASN A 114 -6.32 12.54 -3.48
CA ASN A 114 -6.72 12.78 -4.85
C ASN A 114 -5.58 12.46 -5.84
N GLN A 115 -5.95 12.20 -7.09
CA GLN A 115 -5.02 11.84 -8.15
C GLN A 115 -4.01 12.96 -8.43
N ILE A 116 -4.47 14.21 -8.46
CA ILE A 116 -3.64 15.38 -8.81
C ILE A 116 -2.51 15.58 -7.80
N ASP A 117 -2.79 15.45 -6.51
CA ASP A 117 -1.77 15.58 -5.46
C ASP A 117 -0.74 14.46 -5.53
N ALA A 118 -1.16 13.23 -5.83
CA ALA A 118 -0.24 12.11 -6.02
C ALA A 118 0.66 12.31 -7.25
N GLU A 119 0.11 12.76 -8.38
CA GLU A 119 0.87 13.04 -9.62
C GLU A 119 1.83 14.21 -9.43
N ASN A 120 1.38 15.31 -8.81
CA ASN A 120 2.24 16.47 -8.50
C ASN A 120 3.39 16.08 -7.57
N THR A 121 3.11 15.26 -6.55
CA THR A 121 4.15 14.74 -5.66
C THR A 121 5.15 13.87 -6.41
N SER A 122 4.71 13.03 -7.36
CA SER A 122 5.60 12.22 -8.19
C SER A 122 6.57 13.08 -9.02
N LYS A 123 6.06 14.15 -9.64
CA LYS A 123 6.88 15.13 -10.41
C LYS A 123 7.87 15.86 -9.50
N GLU A 124 7.39 16.37 -8.37
CA GLU A 124 8.24 17.06 -7.40
C GLU A 124 9.39 16.18 -6.90
N LEU A 125 9.11 14.91 -6.57
CA LEU A 125 10.11 13.96 -6.11
C LEU A 125 11.18 13.69 -7.18
N ALA A 126 10.79 13.56 -8.44
CA ALA A 126 11.71 13.36 -9.53
C ALA A 126 12.59 14.61 -9.76
N GLU A 127 11.99 15.79 -9.82
CA GLU A 127 12.68 17.04 -10.13
C GLU A 127 13.59 17.54 -8.99
N LYS A 128 13.11 17.49 -7.75
CA LYS A 128 13.82 18.08 -6.60
C LYS A 128 14.66 17.09 -5.81
N ASN A 129 14.27 15.81 -5.81
CA ASN A 129 14.89 14.78 -4.96
C ASN A 129 15.58 13.66 -5.75
N GLY A 130 15.43 13.63 -7.09
CA GLY A 130 15.94 12.53 -7.91
C GLY A 130 15.26 11.20 -7.67
N ILE A 131 14.06 11.20 -7.07
CA ILE A 131 13.29 9.99 -6.75
C ILE A 131 12.23 9.80 -7.83
N PHE A 132 12.53 8.94 -8.80
CA PHE A 132 11.59 8.62 -9.88
C PHE A 132 10.75 7.40 -9.52
N CYS A 133 9.65 7.63 -8.80
CA CYS A 133 8.73 6.60 -8.33
C CYS A 133 7.36 6.67 -9.02
N GLY A 134 6.59 5.58 -8.92
CA GLY A 134 5.21 5.54 -9.42
C GLY A 134 4.25 6.38 -8.59
N VAL A 135 3.06 6.62 -9.15
CA VAL A 135 2.05 7.52 -8.56
C VAL A 135 1.56 7.02 -7.19
N SER A 136 1.41 5.70 -7.01
CA SER A 136 1.01 5.13 -5.71
C SER A 136 2.09 5.31 -4.63
N ALA A 137 3.36 5.25 -5.00
CA ALA A 137 4.47 5.54 -4.10
C ALA A 137 4.50 7.03 -3.72
N ALA A 138 4.24 7.92 -4.68
CA ALA A 138 4.10 9.35 -4.43
C ALA A 138 2.90 9.67 -3.50
N ALA A 139 1.78 8.97 -3.68
CA ALA A 139 0.65 9.05 -2.76
C ALA A 139 1.05 8.71 -1.31
N ASN A 140 1.80 7.63 -1.14
CA ASN A 140 2.36 7.25 0.15
C ASN A 140 3.25 8.35 0.75
N ILE A 141 4.15 8.91 -0.03
CA ILE A 141 5.07 9.97 0.41
C ILE A 141 4.30 11.24 0.78
N ASN A 142 3.29 11.62 -0.01
CA ASN A 142 2.46 12.79 0.28
C ASN A 142 1.84 12.69 1.69
N ILE A 143 1.15 11.60 1.97
CA ILE A 143 0.53 11.36 3.28
C ILE A 143 1.60 11.24 4.39
N SER A 144 2.73 10.58 4.11
CA SER A 144 3.84 10.48 5.07
C SER A 144 4.42 11.84 5.45
N ARG A 145 4.55 12.76 4.48
CA ARG A 145 5.00 14.15 4.74
C ARG A 145 4.03 14.92 5.63
N ILE A 146 2.72 14.77 5.40
CA ILE A 146 1.70 15.41 6.23
C ILE A 146 1.84 14.94 7.68
N ILE A 147 1.98 13.64 7.91
CA ILE A 147 2.14 13.07 9.25
C ILE A 147 3.45 13.54 9.88
N ALA A 148 4.57 13.46 9.17
CA ALA A 148 5.88 13.87 9.68
C ALA A 148 5.93 15.35 10.05
N ASN A 149 5.23 16.21 9.31
CA ASN A 149 5.16 17.64 9.60
C ASN A 149 4.24 17.98 10.77
N SER A 150 3.29 17.10 11.12
CA SER A 150 2.37 17.32 12.24
C SER A 150 2.91 16.89 13.59
N GLN A 151 4.00 16.11 13.63
CA GLN A 151 4.53 15.51 14.86
C GLN A 151 6.07 15.49 14.84
N SER A 152 6.69 16.22 15.76
CA SER A 152 8.15 16.41 15.82
C SER A 152 8.96 15.11 15.98
N ASP A 153 8.39 14.12 16.65
CA ASP A 153 9.08 12.86 16.95
C ASP A 153 8.65 11.70 16.03
N ALA A 154 7.84 11.98 14.99
CA ALA A 154 7.35 10.96 14.09
C ALA A 154 8.50 10.32 13.29
N LYS A 155 8.58 9.00 13.35
CA LYS A 155 9.40 8.17 12.47
C LYS A 155 8.48 7.41 11.54
N VAL A 156 8.23 8.03 10.39
CA VAL A 156 7.31 7.51 9.39
C VAL A 156 8.07 6.65 8.40
N VAL A 157 7.60 5.43 8.20
CA VAL A 157 8.09 4.53 7.15
C VAL A 157 6.98 4.31 6.14
N THR A 158 7.35 4.31 4.86
CA THR A 158 6.44 4.01 3.76
C THR A 158 7.10 3.18 2.68
N ILE A 159 6.30 2.68 1.73
CA ILE A 159 6.75 1.83 0.64
C ILE A 159 6.77 2.61 -0.68
N LEU A 160 7.90 2.56 -1.38
CA LEU A 160 7.99 2.93 -2.79
C LEU A 160 7.66 1.71 -3.63
N CYS A 161 6.39 1.57 -4.02
CA CYS A 161 5.82 0.35 -4.57
C CYS A 161 6.42 -0.01 -5.94
N ASP A 162 6.71 0.99 -6.77
CA ASP A 162 7.27 0.82 -8.11
C ASP A 162 7.96 2.10 -8.61
N ARG A 163 8.54 2.00 -9.80
CA ARG A 163 9.30 3.06 -10.44
C ARG A 163 8.43 3.85 -11.41
N GLY A 164 8.78 5.12 -11.63
CA GLY A 164 8.07 6.04 -12.52
C GLY A 164 8.16 5.68 -14.01
N ASP A 165 9.17 4.92 -14.43
CA ASP A 165 9.34 4.48 -15.82
C ASP A 165 8.16 3.65 -16.37
N ARG A 166 7.36 3.06 -15.49
CA ARG A 166 6.12 2.36 -15.87
C ARG A 166 4.98 3.30 -16.30
N TYR A 167 5.12 4.58 -16.08
CA TYR A 167 4.05 5.58 -16.26
C TYR A 167 4.40 6.71 -17.22
N LEU A 168 5.49 6.59 -17.99
CA LEU A 168 5.96 7.63 -18.93
C LEU A 168 4.89 8.11 -19.91
N SER A 169 3.93 7.27 -20.27
CA SER A 169 2.83 7.66 -21.15
C SER A 169 1.75 8.52 -20.46
N LYS A 170 1.88 8.76 -19.16
CA LYS A 170 0.92 9.52 -18.33
C LYS A 170 1.55 10.75 -17.68
N LEU A 171 2.85 10.93 -17.86
CA LEU A 171 3.62 12.08 -17.45
C LEU A 171 3.71 13.07 -18.63
#